data_ab3b57357901f8751944c8f62564aad2
#
_entry.id   ab3b57357901f8751944c8f62564aad2
#
_cell.length_a   1.000
_cell.length_b   1.000
_cell.length_c   1.000
_cell.angle_alpha   90.00
_cell.angle_beta   90.00
_cell.angle_gamma   90.00
#
_symmetry.space_group_name_H-M   'P 1'
#
loop_
_entity.id
_entity.type
_entity.pdbx_description
1 polymer ?
#
loop_
_entity_poly.entity_id
_entity_poly.type
_entity_poly.pdbx_seq_one_letter_code
_entity_poly.pdbx_strand_id
1 'polypeptide(L)'
;MVSKARKIAAQASSNITGRRNLLLNGDMAICQRTTGTSDKGGATGYFAQDRWRIYVANLEGRFTLSQDTDAPDDFAFSMQIDCTTAETSTPDVNEYLIIEQKLEGLDLQKLKKGTSDAEPLTLSFWVKSPKTGVHTVTLHDTSNTRSISSTYTVASADTWEYHYVTFAGDTTGTIPNDNTEGLALWFWLLAGSDFTGGTFNTSWASHVAANACSSSQVNVLDSTDNNFFLTGCQLEMGNSPTSF
;
A
#
# COMPACT_ATOMS: atom_id res chain seq x y z
N MET A 1 22.15 -23.69 27.90
CA MET A 1 21.28 -22.79 28.66
C MET A 1 21.59 -21.35 28.27
N VAL A 2 20.64 -20.60 27.67
CA VAL A 2 20.86 -19.18 27.31
C VAL A 2 20.82 -18.35 28.58
N SER A 3 21.85 -17.52 28.83
CA SER A 3 21.94 -16.72 30.03
C SER A 3 20.78 -15.72 30.17
N LYS A 4 20.37 -15.40 31.42
CA LYS A 4 19.35 -14.38 31.72
C LYS A 4 19.65 -13.03 31.02
N ALA A 5 20.95 -12.65 30.95
CA ALA A 5 21.38 -11.43 30.27
C ALA A 5 21.10 -11.46 28.78
N ARG A 6 21.29 -12.60 28.08
CA ARG A 6 20.95 -12.76 26.67
C ARG A 6 19.42 -12.72 26.42
N LYS A 7 18.61 -13.26 27.34
CA LYS A 7 17.15 -13.17 27.26
C LYS A 7 16.67 -11.73 27.45
N ILE A 8 17.26 -10.99 28.40
CA ILE A 8 16.94 -9.57 28.63
C ILE A 8 17.40 -8.71 27.46
N ALA A 9 18.58 -8.96 26.88
CA ALA A 9 19.05 -8.25 25.69
C ALA A 9 18.18 -8.54 24.46
N ALA A 10 17.72 -9.77 24.26
CA ALA A 10 16.78 -10.13 23.20
C ALA A 10 15.39 -9.49 23.41
N GLN A 11 14.90 -9.40 24.66
CA GLN A 11 13.67 -8.69 25.00
C GLN A 11 13.83 -7.16 24.88
N ALA A 12 14.99 -6.61 25.23
CA ALA A 12 15.26 -5.17 25.06
C ALA A 12 15.38 -4.77 23.59
N SER A 13 15.87 -5.67 22.72
CA SER A 13 15.88 -5.44 21.27
C SER A 13 14.49 -5.58 20.63
N SER A 14 13.56 -6.32 21.25
CA SER A 14 12.16 -6.41 20.81
C SER A 14 11.29 -5.28 21.38
N ASN A 15 11.73 -4.60 22.44
CA ASN A 15 11.08 -3.43 23.03
C ASN A 15 11.73 -2.12 22.52
N ILE A 16 11.95 -1.98 21.23
CA ILE A 16 12.15 -0.66 20.64
C ILE A 16 10.77 0.02 20.67
N THR A 17 10.48 0.70 21.78
CA THR A 17 9.32 1.58 21.97
C THR A 17 9.47 2.87 21.12
N GLY A 18 9.91 2.72 19.86
CA GLY A 18 9.94 3.76 18.85
C GLY A 18 8.87 3.46 17.82
N ARG A 19 8.41 4.47 17.13
CA ARG A 19 7.50 4.35 15.99
C ARG A 19 7.98 3.25 15.04
N ARG A 20 7.34 2.07 15.11
CA ARG A 20 7.67 0.93 14.24
C ARG A 20 7.01 1.09 12.87
N ASN A 21 5.76 1.54 12.87
CA ASN A 21 5.02 1.78 11.65
C ASN A 21 5.59 3.01 10.92
N LEU A 22 6.11 2.81 9.73
CA LEU A 22 6.59 3.89 8.85
C LEU A 22 5.44 4.65 8.19
N LEU A 23 4.24 4.04 8.10
CA LEU A 23 3.05 4.68 7.58
C LEU A 23 2.41 5.59 8.64
N LEU A 24 1.78 6.65 8.18
CA LEU A 24 0.99 7.56 8.96
C LEU A 24 -0.49 7.30 8.74
N ASN A 25 -1.31 7.41 9.81
CA ASN A 25 -2.75 7.26 9.71
C ASN A 25 -3.14 5.90 9.07
N GLY A 26 -2.46 4.82 9.47
CA GLY A 26 -2.71 3.48 8.94
C GLY A 26 -4.04 2.88 9.39
N ASP A 27 -4.60 3.38 10.49
CA ASP A 27 -5.93 3.06 11.04
C ASP A 27 -7.06 3.91 10.45
N MET A 28 -6.77 4.77 9.47
CA MET A 28 -7.70 5.65 8.77
C MET A 28 -8.51 6.61 9.67
N ALA A 29 -8.01 6.86 10.90
CA ALA A 29 -8.72 7.62 11.92
C ALA A 29 -8.72 9.15 11.67
N ILE A 30 -7.74 9.67 10.93
CA ILE A 30 -7.53 11.11 10.76
C ILE A 30 -8.02 11.56 9.38
N CYS A 31 -9.05 12.41 9.36
CA CYS A 31 -9.65 13.01 8.18
C CYS A 31 -9.89 14.51 8.41
N GLN A 32 -8.82 15.34 8.38
CA GLN A 32 -8.90 16.77 8.70
C GLN A 32 -9.59 17.61 7.63
N ARG A 33 -9.60 17.14 6.37
CA ARG A 33 -10.24 17.85 5.25
C ARG A 33 -11.74 17.59 5.21
N THR A 34 -12.12 16.31 5.20
CA THR A 34 -13.49 15.82 5.16
C THR A 34 -13.49 14.33 5.44
N THR A 35 -14.57 13.80 5.97
CA THR A 35 -14.78 12.36 6.16
C THR A 35 -15.28 11.66 4.90
N GLY A 36 -15.63 12.41 3.84
CA GLY A 36 -16.07 11.79 2.58
C GLY A 36 -16.14 12.81 1.44
N THR A 37 -15.99 12.32 0.23
CA THR A 37 -16.06 13.10 -1.00
C THR A 37 -16.48 12.22 -2.18
N SER A 38 -17.42 12.67 -2.98
CA SER A 38 -17.97 11.95 -4.14
C SER A 38 -17.27 12.34 -5.45
N ASP A 39 -17.62 11.62 -6.51
CA ASP A 39 -17.21 11.89 -7.89
C ASP A 39 -15.68 11.95 -8.06
N LYS A 40 -14.96 11.02 -7.44
CA LYS A 40 -13.52 10.88 -7.61
C LYS A 40 -13.21 9.92 -8.77
N GLY A 41 -12.01 10.04 -9.32
CA GLY A 41 -11.53 9.32 -10.50
C GLY A 41 -11.03 10.25 -11.61
N GLY A 42 -11.48 11.50 -11.64
CA GLY A 42 -11.03 12.50 -12.61
C GLY A 42 -9.70 13.19 -12.27
N ALA A 43 -9.19 13.07 -11.04
CA ALA A 43 -7.95 13.72 -10.64
C ALA A 43 -7.25 13.01 -9.49
N THR A 44 -5.93 13.09 -9.49
CA THR A 44 -5.05 12.69 -8.40
C THR A 44 -5.09 13.72 -7.27
N GLY A 45 -5.14 13.25 -6.00
CA GLY A 45 -5.13 14.17 -4.86
C GLY A 45 -5.27 13.52 -3.48
N TYR A 46 -5.09 14.34 -2.44
CA TYR A 46 -5.37 14.00 -1.05
C TYR A 46 -6.78 14.50 -0.71
N PHE A 47 -7.75 13.60 -0.61
CA PHE A 47 -9.16 14.00 -0.54
C PHE A 47 -9.76 13.86 0.87
N ALA A 48 -9.73 12.70 1.47
CA ALA A 48 -10.34 12.40 2.78
C ALA A 48 -9.26 12.03 3.81
N GLN A 49 -8.85 10.79 3.86
CA GLN A 49 -7.87 10.29 4.85
C GLN A 49 -6.54 11.03 4.71
N ASP A 50 -6.09 11.62 5.82
CA ASP A 50 -4.82 12.35 5.84
C ASP A 50 -3.64 11.41 5.54
N ARG A 51 -2.68 11.92 4.77
CA ARG A 51 -1.47 11.22 4.26
C ARG A 51 -1.73 10.19 3.17
N TRP A 52 -2.97 9.76 2.92
CA TRP A 52 -3.34 8.86 1.84
C TRP A 52 -3.80 9.64 0.61
N ARG A 53 -3.20 9.33 -0.53
CA ARG A 53 -3.45 9.97 -1.81
C ARG A 53 -4.15 8.98 -2.74
N ILE A 54 -5.15 9.46 -3.45
CA ILE A 54 -5.67 8.77 -4.62
C ILE A 54 -4.82 9.18 -5.81
N TYR A 55 -4.23 8.21 -6.47
CA TYR A 55 -3.38 8.42 -7.63
C TYR A 55 -4.01 7.72 -8.83
N VAL A 56 -4.46 8.50 -9.81
CA VAL A 56 -5.27 8.04 -10.95
C VAL A 56 -4.77 8.62 -12.25
N ALA A 57 -5.02 7.90 -13.34
CA ALA A 57 -4.96 8.43 -14.70
C ALA A 57 -6.07 7.86 -15.56
N ASN A 58 -6.65 8.73 -16.38
CA ASN A 58 -7.55 8.45 -17.50
C ASN A 58 -8.85 7.69 -17.17
N LEU A 59 -9.21 7.49 -15.90
CA LEU A 59 -10.41 6.75 -15.51
C LEU A 59 -11.71 7.39 -16.05
N GLU A 60 -12.55 6.58 -16.66
CA GLU A 60 -13.94 6.90 -16.96
C GLU A 60 -14.85 6.61 -15.76
N GLY A 61 -14.54 5.58 -14.99
CA GLY A 61 -15.21 5.23 -13.75
C GLY A 61 -15.12 6.31 -12.67
N ARG A 62 -16.10 6.33 -11.78
CA ARG A 62 -16.16 7.27 -10.64
C ARG A 62 -16.47 6.53 -9.35
N PHE A 63 -16.03 7.12 -8.25
CA PHE A 63 -16.22 6.55 -6.92
C PHE A 63 -16.40 7.63 -5.84
N THR A 64 -17.01 7.25 -4.75
CA THR A 64 -16.96 7.98 -3.48
C THR A 64 -15.79 7.48 -2.65
N LEU A 65 -15.01 8.40 -2.09
CA LEU A 65 -13.99 8.11 -1.09
C LEU A 65 -14.49 8.59 0.26
N SER A 66 -14.54 7.72 1.26
CA SER A 66 -15.03 8.06 2.60
C SER A 66 -14.21 7.39 3.70
N GLN A 67 -14.31 7.96 4.91
CA GLN A 67 -14.03 7.27 6.15
C GLN A 67 -15.29 6.52 6.55
N ASP A 68 -15.17 5.22 6.80
CA ASP A 68 -16.28 4.36 7.18
C ASP A 68 -16.04 3.75 8.56
N THR A 69 -17.12 3.37 9.25
CA THR A 69 -17.08 2.69 10.55
C THR A 69 -17.11 1.17 10.42
N ASP A 70 -17.30 0.64 9.21
CA ASP A 70 -17.13 -0.77 8.92
C ASP A 70 -15.62 -1.08 8.93
N ALA A 71 -15.16 -1.74 9.98
CA ALA A 71 -13.76 -2.05 10.26
C ALA A 71 -13.64 -3.36 11.05
N PRO A 72 -12.47 -4.03 11.05
CA PRO A 72 -12.22 -5.16 11.94
C PRO A 72 -12.27 -4.74 13.43
N ASP A 73 -12.48 -5.70 14.33
CA ASP A 73 -12.74 -5.46 15.78
C ASP A 73 -11.74 -4.51 16.47
N ASP A 74 -10.48 -4.48 16.05
CA ASP A 74 -9.44 -3.66 16.69
C ASP A 74 -9.35 -2.24 16.09
N PHE A 75 -10.21 -1.89 15.11
CA PHE A 75 -10.16 -0.60 14.41
C PHE A 75 -11.51 0.10 14.45
N ALA A 76 -11.47 1.44 14.63
CA ALA A 76 -12.69 2.25 14.63
C ALA A 76 -13.12 2.67 13.20
N PHE A 77 -12.18 2.72 12.27
CA PHE A 77 -12.41 3.26 10.94
C PHE A 77 -11.66 2.49 9.85
N SER A 78 -12.20 2.59 8.65
CA SER A 78 -11.55 2.19 7.41
C SER A 78 -11.65 3.30 6.35
N MET A 79 -10.80 3.24 5.34
CA MET A 79 -11.01 3.95 4.08
C MET A 79 -11.94 3.13 3.21
N GLN A 80 -13.00 3.74 2.69
CA GLN A 80 -13.88 3.13 1.70
C GLN A 80 -13.72 3.82 0.35
N ILE A 81 -13.57 3.02 -0.70
CA ILE A 81 -13.78 3.42 -2.11
C ILE A 81 -15.02 2.69 -2.59
N ASP A 82 -16.07 3.44 -2.92
CA ASP A 82 -17.38 2.93 -3.35
C ASP A 82 -17.64 3.35 -4.81
N CYS A 83 -17.74 2.37 -5.70
CA CYS A 83 -17.91 2.61 -7.13
C CYS A 83 -19.27 3.21 -7.43
N THR A 84 -19.33 4.42 -7.99
CA THR A 84 -20.59 5.11 -8.33
C THR A 84 -20.85 5.17 -9.83
N THR A 85 -19.81 5.05 -10.65
CA THR A 85 -19.92 4.85 -12.10
C THR A 85 -18.91 3.79 -12.49
N ALA A 86 -19.43 2.69 -13.05
CA ALA A 86 -18.55 1.58 -13.40
C ALA A 86 -17.58 1.96 -14.51
N GLU A 87 -16.34 1.52 -14.35
CA GLU A 87 -15.36 1.44 -15.41
C GLU A 87 -15.68 0.27 -16.34
N THR A 88 -15.21 0.29 -17.57
CA THR A 88 -15.34 -0.89 -18.43
C THR A 88 -14.67 -2.10 -17.79
N SER A 89 -15.14 -3.30 -18.08
CA SER A 89 -14.60 -4.55 -17.49
C SER A 89 -13.11 -4.75 -17.77
N THR A 90 -12.63 -4.23 -18.89
CA THR A 90 -11.21 -4.20 -19.28
C THR A 90 -10.78 -2.73 -19.30
N PRO A 91 -9.92 -2.30 -18.36
CA PRO A 91 -9.40 -0.94 -18.36
C PRO A 91 -8.68 -0.60 -19.66
N ASP A 92 -8.76 0.64 -20.08
CA ASP A 92 -7.94 1.15 -21.18
C ASP A 92 -6.45 1.00 -20.84
N VAL A 93 -5.62 0.92 -21.86
CA VAL A 93 -4.20 0.56 -21.72
C VAL A 93 -3.44 1.42 -20.71
N ASN A 94 -3.77 2.70 -20.61
CA ASN A 94 -3.10 3.71 -19.79
C ASN A 94 -3.86 4.12 -18.53
N GLU A 95 -4.88 3.36 -18.13
CA GLU A 95 -5.67 3.61 -16.92
C GLU A 95 -5.06 2.99 -15.70
N TYR A 96 -5.18 3.68 -14.56
CA TYR A 96 -4.90 3.12 -13.25
C TYR A 96 -5.65 3.85 -12.12
N LEU A 97 -5.90 3.09 -11.07
CA LEU A 97 -6.33 3.58 -9.77
C LEU A 97 -5.44 2.99 -8.68
N ILE A 98 -4.82 3.85 -7.90
CA ILE A 98 -3.89 3.49 -6.83
C ILE A 98 -4.24 4.27 -5.56
N ILE A 99 -4.23 3.58 -4.41
CA ILE A 99 -4.13 4.23 -3.09
C ILE A 99 -2.65 4.33 -2.76
N GLU A 100 -2.16 5.55 -2.54
CA GLU A 100 -0.74 5.83 -2.34
C GLU A 100 -0.47 6.47 -0.98
N GLN A 101 0.63 6.06 -0.35
CA GLN A 101 1.26 6.86 0.70
C GLN A 101 2.74 7.07 0.39
N LYS A 102 3.18 8.33 0.49
CA LYS A 102 4.58 8.74 0.32
C LYS A 102 5.27 8.84 1.67
N LEU A 103 6.49 8.29 1.72
CA LEU A 103 7.35 8.29 2.89
C LEU A 103 8.55 9.18 2.62
N GLU A 104 8.88 10.03 3.60
CA GLU A 104 10.03 10.94 3.51
C GLU A 104 11.34 10.21 3.71
N GLY A 105 12.38 10.65 2.99
CA GLY A 105 13.69 10.02 3.08
C GLY A 105 14.28 9.99 4.50
N LEU A 106 14.04 11.04 5.31
CA LEU A 106 14.48 11.12 6.71
C LEU A 106 13.95 9.96 7.57
N ASP A 107 12.72 9.51 7.36
CA ASP A 107 12.09 8.43 8.14
C ASP A 107 12.65 7.04 7.75
N LEU A 108 13.33 6.94 6.61
CA LEU A 108 13.75 5.69 5.98
C LEU A 108 15.25 5.37 6.15
N GLN A 109 16.03 6.22 6.82
CA GLN A 109 17.48 6.05 6.93
C GLN A 109 17.91 4.74 7.60
N LYS A 110 17.06 4.21 8.52
CA LYS A 110 17.29 2.94 9.21
C LYS A 110 17.23 1.72 8.28
N LEU A 111 16.63 1.85 7.08
CA LEU A 111 16.58 0.78 6.10
C LEU A 111 17.94 0.41 5.52
N LYS A 112 18.95 1.27 5.68
CA LYS A 112 20.31 1.07 5.14
C LYS A 112 20.29 0.74 3.64
N LYS A 113 19.26 1.23 2.92
CA LYS A 113 19.09 0.98 1.49
C LYS A 113 20.34 1.36 0.71
N GLY A 114 20.69 0.57 -0.30
CA GLY A 114 21.91 0.74 -1.09
C GLY A 114 23.17 0.12 -0.45
N THR A 115 23.02 -0.65 0.62
CA THR A 115 24.13 -1.37 1.27
C THR A 115 23.84 -2.87 1.35
N SER A 116 24.88 -3.67 1.62
CA SER A 116 24.73 -5.13 1.85
C SER A 116 23.84 -5.45 3.07
N ASP A 117 23.66 -4.49 3.98
CA ASP A 117 22.88 -4.62 5.21
C ASP A 117 21.48 -4.03 5.07
N ALA A 118 21.00 -3.84 3.83
CA ALA A 118 19.65 -3.30 3.58
C ALA A 118 18.58 -4.15 4.25
N GLU A 119 17.78 -3.50 5.09
CA GLU A 119 16.74 -4.14 5.88
C GLU A 119 15.51 -4.45 5.01
N PRO A 120 14.87 -5.62 5.17
CA PRO A 120 13.59 -5.92 4.55
C PRO A 120 12.47 -5.10 5.18
N LEU A 121 11.37 -4.97 4.44
CA LEU A 121 10.14 -4.32 4.89
C LEU A 121 8.97 -5.30 4.84
N THR A 122 8.18 -5.36 5.90
CA THR A 122 6.92 -6.09 5.93
C THR A 122 5.76 -5.11 5.98
N LEU A 123 4.87 -5.20 5.00
CA LEU A 123 3.59 -4.50 4.96
C LEU A 123 2.51 -5.44 5.46
N SER A 124 1.71 -5.00 6.43
CA SER A 124 0.50 -5.68 6.88
C SER A 124 -0.69 -4.75 6.84
N PHE A 125 -1.88 -5.29 6.61
CA PHE A 125 -3.11 -4.51 6.42
C PHE A 125 -4.35 -5.41 6.46
N TRP A 126 -5.51 -4.78 6.65
CA TRP A 126 -6.81 -5.40 6.51
C TRP A 126 -7.54 -4.84 5.29
N VAL A 127 -8.19 -5.73 4.54
CA VAL A 127 -9.02 -5.37 3.38
C VAL A 127 -10.36 -6.09 3.42
N LYS A 128 -11.37 -5.47 2.81
CA LYS A 128 -12.66 -6.08 2.50
C LYS A 128 -13.15 -5.57 1.15
N SER A 129 -13.66 -6.45 0.31
CA SER A 129 -14.27 -6.10 -0.97
C SER A 129 -15.20 -7.22 -1.44
N PRO A 130 -16.32 -6.94 -2.12
CA PRO A 130 -17.08 -7.95 -2.86
C PRO A 130 -16.29 -8.47 -4.07
N LYS A 131 -15.35 -7.66 -4.61
CA LYS A 131 -14.50 -8.03 -5.74
C LYS A 131 -13.35 -8.93 -5.28
N THR A 132 -13.56 -10.24 -5.38
CA THR A 132 -12.52 -11.26 -5.10
C THR A 132 -11.47 -11.32 -6.21
N GLY A 133 -10.28 -11.79 -5.88
CA GLY A 133 -9.19 -12.00 -6.83
C GLY A 133 -7.87 -11.38 -6.41
N VAL A 134 -6.94 -11.30 -7.35
CA VAL A 134 -5.57 -10.86 -7.10
C VAL A 134 -5.47 -9.35 -7.14
N HIS A 135 -4.85 -8.78 -6.12
CA HIS A 135 -4.47 -7.38 -6.01
C HIS A 135 -2.96 -7.24 -5.89
N THR A 136 -2.44 -6.10 -6.29
CA THR A 136 -1.01 -5.79 -6.25
C THR A 136 -0.70 -4.70 -5.24
N VAL A 137 0.43 -4.84 -4.55
CA VAL A 137 1.08 -3.77 -3.80
C VAL A 137 2.49 -3.56 -4.31
N THR A 138 2.94 -2.30 -4.37
CA THR A 138 4.25 -1.92 -4.89
C THR A 138 4.93 -0.96 -3.94
N LEU A 139 6.22 -1.17 -3.67
CA LEU A 139 7.12 -0.14 -3.15
C LEU A 139 7.88 0.47 -4.32
N HIS A 140 7.76 1.79 -4.47
CA HIS A 140 8.40 2.56 -5.52
C HIS A 140 9.41 3.54 -4.92
N ASP A 141 10.64 3.45 -5.37
CA ASP A 141 11.72 4.37 -5.05
C ASP A 141 11.88 5.38 -6.18
N THR A 142 11.29 6.54 -6.00
CA THR A 142 11.32 7.61 -7.00
C THR A 142 12.73 8.15 -7.23
N SER A 143 13.54 8.25 -6.16
CA SER A 143 14.88 8.84 -6.22
C SER A 143 15.85 8.02 -7.08
N ASN A 144 15.69 6.69 -7.10
CA ASN A 144 16.56 5.79 -7.86
C ASN A 144 15.81 5.12 -9.02
N THR A 145 14.55 5.47 -9.26
CA THR A 145 13.71 4.88 -10.31
C THR A 145 13.69 3.35 -10.22
N ARG A 146 13.36 2.81 -9.02
CA ARG A 146 13.35 1.37 -8.75
C ARG A 146 12.02 0.97 -8.11
N SER A 147 11.61 -0.28 -8.30
CA SER A 147 10.41 -0.82 -7.66
C SER A 147 10.53 -2.30 -7.33
N ILE A 148 9.72 -2.73 -6.37
CA ILE A 148 9.42 -4.12 -6.04
C ILE A 148 7.93 -4.24 -5.80
N SER A 149 7.33 -5.31 -6.28
CA SER A 149 5.90 -5.55 -6.17
C SER A 149 5.61 -6.94 -5.59
N SER A 150 4.46 -7.07 -4.97
CA SER A 150 3.92 -8.36 -4.49
C SER A 150 2.42 -8.39 -4.71
N THR A 151 1.83 -9.57 -4.64
CA THR A 151 0.38 -9.75 -4.75
C THR A 151 -0.21 -10.26 -3.44
N TYR A 152 -1.48 -9.96 -3.23
CA TYR A 152 -2.35 -10.60 -2.24
C TYR A 152 -3.68 -10.96 -2.91
N THR A 153 -4.45 -11.84 -2.30
CA THR A 153 -5.72 -12.30 -2.89
C THR A 153 -6.85 -12.09 -1.92
N VAL A 154 -7.84 -11.28 -2.30
CA VAL A 154 -9.13 -11.24 -1.60
C VAL A 154 -9.87 -12.53 -1.96
N ALA A 155 -10.00 -13.44 -1.01
CA ALA A 155 -10.53 -14.77 -1.23
C ALA A 155 -12.04 -14.87 -1.01
N SER A 156 -12.57 -14.07 -0.06
CA SER A 156 -13.98 -14.13 0.36
C SER A 156 -14.65 -12.76 0.18
N ALA A 157 -15.66 -12.69 -0.64
CA ALA A 157 -16.44 -11.47 -0.85
C ALA A 157 -17.00 -10.94 0.49
N ASP A 158 -16.98 -9.61 0.65
CA ASP A 158 -17.56 -8.88 1.79
C ASP A 158 -17.04 -9.33 3.18
N THR A 159 -15.84 -9.90 3.22
CA THR A 159 -15.23 -10.40 4.45
C THR A 159 -13.93 -9.65 4.72
N TRP A 160 -13.71 -9.21 5.96
CA TRP A 160 -12.44 -8.64 6.38
C TRP A 160 -11.35 -9.70 6.40
N GLU A 161 -10.29 -9.48 5.61
CA GLU A 161 -9.13 -10.37 5.53
C GLU A 161 -7.86 -9.63 5.92
N TYR A 162 -7.07 -10.25 6.79
CA TYR A 162 -5.73 -9.78 7.15
C TYR A 162 -4.70 -10.31 6.18
N HIS A 163 -3.90 -9.42 5.62
CA HIS A 163 -2.82 -9.76 4.72
C HIS A 163 -1.49 -9.19 5.19
N TYR A 164 -0.41 -9.86 4.82
CA TYR A 164 0.92 -9.29 4.90
C TYR A 164 1.79 -9.76 3.74
N VAL A 165 2.71 -8.90 3.33
CA VAL A 165 3.73 -9.19 2.32
C VAL A 165 5.08 -8.65 2.80
N THR A 166 6.16 -9.37 2.48
CA THR A 166 7.52 -8.95 2.83
C THR A 166 8.30 -8.63 1.56
N PHE A 167 8.91 -7.45 1.54
CA PHE A 167 9.79 -6.98 0.50
C PHE A 167 11.24 -7.12 0.95
N ALA A 168 12.09 -7.69 0.11
CA ALA A 168 13.52 -7.77 0.39
C ALA A 168 14.13 -6.37 0.54
N GLY A 169 15.20 -6.24 1.31
CA GLY A 169 15.99 -5.01 1.35
C GLY A 169 16.63 -4.73 -0.01
N ASP A 170 16.58 -3.46 -0.45
CA ASP A 170 17.23 -3.06 -1.69
C ASP A 170 18.70 -2.66 -1.45
N THR A 171 19.60 -3.44 -1.98
CA THR A 171 21.07 -3.20 -1.87
C THR A 171 21.58 -2.17 -2.87
N THR A 172 20.68 -1.58 -3.69
CA THR A 172 21.05 -0.64 -4.76
C THR A 172 20.37 0.71 -4.57
N GLY A 173 21.10 1.79 -4.78
CA GLY A 173 20.62 3.16 -4.68
C GLY A 173 20.36 3.59 -3.22
N THR A 174 20.70 4.82 -2.91
CA THR A 174 20.55 5.39 -1.56
C THR A 174 19.28 6.23 -1.46
N ILE A 175 18.66 6.24 -0.29
CA ILE A 175 17.55 7.15 0.01
C ILE A 175 18.12 8.51 0.44
N PRO A 176 17.62 9.63 -0.13
CA PRO A 176 18.01 10.98 0.33
C PRO A 176 17.74 11.16 1.83
N ASN A 177 18.68 11.82 2.52
CA ASN A 177 18.52 12.13 3.94
C ASN A 177 17.89 13.52 4.12
N ASP A 178 16.67 13.69 3.61
CA ASP A 178 15.92 14.93 3.63
C ASP A 178 14.41 14.64 3.64
N ASN A 179 13.58 15.66 3.54
CA ASN A 179 12.13 15.58 3.54
C ASN A 179 11.52 15.33 2.15
N THR A 180 12.32 15.02 1.15
CA THR A 180 11.79 14.58 -0.15
C THR A 180 11.29 13.14 -0.09
N GLU A 181 10.52 12.74 -1.09
CA GLU A 181 10.02 11.37 -1.20
C GLU A 181 11.17 10.38 -1.32
N GLY A 182 11.27 9.46 -0.37
CA GLY A 182 12.21 8.33 -0.40
C GLY A 182 11.59 7.08 -0.98
N LEU A 183 10.39 6.72 -0.52
CA LEU A 183 9.59 5.60 -1.04
C LEU A 183 8.13 6.00 -1.16
N ALA A 184 7.41 5.41 -2.09
CA ALA A 184 5.95 5.40 -2.14
C ALA A 184 5.43 3.96 -2.02
N LEU A 185 4.39 3.78 -1.21
CA LEU A 185 3.61 2.55 -1.14
C LEU A 185 2.37 2.71 -2.01
N TRP A 186 2.13 1.74 -2.91
CA TRP A 186 0.99 1.70 -3.82
C TRP A 186 0.14 0.46 -3.57
N PHE A 187 -1.17 0.63 -3.38
CA PHE A 187 -2.17 -0.41 -3.50
C PHE A 187 -2.90 -0.23 -4.83
N TRP A 188 -2.74 -1.17 -5.74
CA TRP A 188 -3.40 -1.13 -7.03
C TRP A 188 -4.85 -1.65 -6.91
N LEU A 189 -5.80 -0.88 -7.42
CA LEU A 189 -7.21 -1.26 -7.47
C LEU A 189 -7.70 -1.49 -8.91
N LEU A 190 -7.00 -0.92 -9.87
CA LEU A 190 -7.20 -1.05 -11.30
C LEU A 190 -5.90 -0.73 -12.03
N ALA A 191 -5.59 -1.45 -13.10
CA ALA A 191 -4.45 -1.18 -13.97
C ALA A 191 -4.68 -1.67 -15.40
N GLY A 192 -4.43 -0.81 -16.37
CA GLY A 192 -4.40 -1.15 -17.80
C GLY A 192 -3.10 -1.85 -18.21
N SER A 193 -3.02 -2.25 -19.48
CA SER A 193 -1.92 -3.08 -19.98
C SER A 193 -0.56 -2.37 -20.01
N ASP A 194 -0.51 -1.04 -20.00
CA ASP A 194 0.75 -0.29 -19.86
C ASP A 194 1.45 -0.53 -18.53
N PHE A 195 0.72 -1.07 -17.53
CA PHE A 195 1.22 -1.35 -16.18
C PHE A 195 1.30 -2.85 -15.86
N THR A 196 0.62 -3.69 -16.66
CA THR A 196 0.50 -5.14 -16.43
C THR A 196 1.10 -5.99 -17.55
N GLY A 197 1.54 -5.37 -18.65
CA GLY A 197 1.93 -6.06 -19.88
C GLY A 197 3.36 -6.60 -19.89
N GLY A 198 4.16 -6.32 -18.86
CA GLY A 198 5.56 -6.71 -18.80
C GLY A 198 5.84 -7.88 -17.85
N THR A 199 7.09 -8.00 -17.41
CA THR A 199 7.51 -8.98 -16.41
C THR A 199 7.33 -8.42 -15.02
N PHE A 200 6.43 -8.97 -14.24
CA PHE A 200 6.10 -8.51 -12.90
C PHE A 200 7.32 -8.50 -11.96
N ASN A 201 7.63 -7.35 -11.36
CA ASN A 201 8.81 -7.13 -10.54
C ASN A 201 8.65 -7.69 -9.11
N THR A 202 8.93 -8.96 -8.88
CA THR A 202 8.91 -9.58 -7.54
C THR A 202 10.22 -9.39 -6.75
N SER A 203 11.19 -8.71 -7.32
CA SER A 203 12.44 -8.29 -6.68
C SER A 203 12.77 -6.85 -7.11
N TRP A 204 13.60 -6.16 -6.32
CA TRP A 204 14.03 -4.81 -6.65
C TRP A 204 14.70 -4.75 -8.02
N ALA A 205 14.14 -3.97 -8.92
CA ALA A 205 14.64 -3.74 -10.26
C ALA A 205 14.44 -2.28 -10.68
N SER A 206 15.04 -1.88 -11.79
CA SER A 206 14.70 -0.61 -12.43
C SER A 206 13.19 -0.56 -12.69
N HIS A 207 12.55 0.53 -12.29
CA HIS A 207 11.12 0.69 -12.50
C HIS A 207 10.81 0.82 -14.00
N VAL A 208 9.99 -0.11 -14.47
CA VAL A 208 9.35 -0.07 -15.79
C VAL A 208 7.86 -0.15 -15.53
N ALA A 209 7.09 0.79 -16.04
CA ALA A 209 5.65 0.87 -15.78
C ALA A 209 4.95 -0.48 -16.04
N ALA A 210 5.22 -1.11 -17.17
CA ALA A 210 4.63 -2.39 -17.57
C ALA A 210 4.91 -3.57 -16.61
N ASN A 211 5.92 -3.43 -15.73
CA ASN A 211 6.31 -4.45 -14.77
C ASN A 211 5.77 -4.20 -13.36
N ALA A 212 5.07 -3.08 -13.13
CA ALA A 212 4.73 -2.60 -11.79
C ALA A 212 3.52 -3.32 -11.17
N CYS A 213 2.59 -3.76 -11.99
CA CYS A 213 1.35 -4.40 -11.56
C CYS A 213 1.22 -5.80 -12.17
N SER A 214 0.63 -6.73 -11.43
CA SER A 214 0.36 -8.09 -11.90
C SER A 214 -0.66 -8.09 -13.05
N SER A 215 -0.44 -8.93 -14.06
CA SER A 215 -1.43 -9.18 -15.13
C SER A 215 -2.72 -9.84 -14.62
N SER A 216 -2.73 -10.33 -13.38
CA SER A 216 -3.91 -10.88 -12.72
C SER A 216 -4.64 -9.85 -11.84
N GLN A 217 -4.23 -8.58 -11.86
CA GLN A 217 -4.88 -7.50 -11.11
C GLN A 217 -6.36 -7.40 -11.48
N VAL A 218 -7.24 -7.45 -10.48
CA VAL A 218 -8.67 -7.23 -10.68
C VAL A 218 -8.99 -5.74 -10.86
N ASN A 219 -10.09 -5.46 -11.55
CA ASN A 219 -10.64 -4.12 -11.63
C ASN A 219 -11.72 -3.94 -10.56
N VAL A 220 -11.44 -3.12 -9.54
CA VAL A 220 -12.39 -2.84 -8.45
C VAL A 220 -13.57 -1.97 -8.92
N LEU A 221 -13.42 -1.23 -10.00
CA LEU A 221 -14.46 -0.33 -10.50
C LEU A 221 -15.31 -0.94 -11.63
N ASP A 222 -15.26 -2.23 -11.90
CA ASP A 222 -16.00 -2.85 -13.02
C ASP A 222 -17.53 -3.04 -12.77
N SER A 223 -18.01 -2.70 -11.57
CA SER A 223 -19.42 -2.66 -11.21
C SER A 223 -19.70 -1.62 -10.14
N THR A 224 -20.87 -1.00 -10.20
CA THR A 224 -21.36 -0.11 -9.13
C THR A 224 -21.74 -0.85 -7.84
N ASP A 225 -21.77 -2.18 -7.86
CA ASP A 225 -21.91 -3.00 -6.65
C ASP A 225 -20.59 -3.19 -5.89
N ASN A 226 -19.46 -2.77 -6.50
CA ASN A 226 -18.15 -2.95 -5.92
C ASN A 226 -17.78 -1.80 -4.99
N ASN A 227 -17.15 -2.19 -3.90
CA ASN A 227 -16.45 -1.29 -3.00
C ASN A 227 -15.13 -1.93 -2.56
N PHE A 228 -14.25 -1.13 -1.96
CA PHE A 228 -12.99 -1.59 -1.41
C PHE A 228 -12.72 -0.86 -0.11
N PHE A 229 -12.48 -1.63 0.94
CA PHE A 229 -12.16 -1.11 2.27
C PHE A 229 -10.72 -1.46 2.64
N LEU A 230 -10.03 -0.51 3.30
CA LEU A 230 -8.63 -0.64 3.73
C LEU A 230 -8.45 -0.03 5.11
N THR A 231 -7.80 -0.74 6.04
CA THR A 231 -7.39 -0.22 7.34
C THR A 231 -6.24 -1.04 7.95
N GLY A 232 -5.75 -0.63 9.12
CA GLY A 232 -4.68 -1.35 9.83
C GLY A 232 -3.37 -1.44 9.05
N CYS A 233 -3.10 -0.45 8.19
CA CYS A 233 -1.90 -0.45 7.36
C CYS A 233 -0.64 -0.18 8.19
N GLN A 234 0.28 -1.13 8.20
CA GLN A 234 1.55 -1.04 8.90
C GLN A 234 2.69 -1.49 7.99
N LEU A 235 3.68 -0.62 7.81
CA LEU A 235 4.93 -0.93 7.11
C LEU A 235 6.07 -0.88 8.13
N GLU A 236 6.74 -2.00 8.33
CA GLU A 236 7.76 -2.17 9.37
C GLU A 236 9.05 -2.72 8.80
N MET A 237 10.18 -2.40 9.44
CA MET A 237 11.44 -3.11 9.16
C MET A 237 11.36 -4.52 9.73
N GLY A 238 11.81 -5.51 8.96
CA GLY A 238 11.87 -6.91 9.34
C GLY A 238 11.09 -7.83 8.40
N ASN A 239 11.14 -9.12 8.70
CA ASN A 239 10.57 -10.19 7.85
C ASN A 239 9.21 -10.71 8.37
N SER A 240 8.65 -10.11 9.39
CA SER A 240 7.39 -10.56 9.98
C SER A 240 6.60 -9.37 10.50
N PRO A 241 5.27 -9.37 10.31
CA PRO A 241 4.43 -8.31 10.86
C PRO A 241 4.33 -8.44 12.39
N THR A 242 4.18 -7.31 13.06
CA THR A 242 3.75 -7.25 14.45
C THR A 242 2.27 -6.81 14.53
N SER A 243 1.66 -6.89 15.72
CA SER A 243 0.33 -6.27 15.90
C SER A 243 0.39 -4.77 15.73
N PHE A 244 -0.67 -4.19 15.17
CA PHE A 244 -0.82 -2.75 14.92
C PHE A 244 -0.74 -1.93 16.21
#